data_9c256fa6a241a24a6d80c31cdbe1c577
#
_entry.id   9c256fa6a241a24a6d80c31cdbe1c577
#
_cell.length_a   1.000
_cell.length_b   1.000
_cell.length_c   1.000
_cell.angle_alpha   90.00
_cell.angle_beta   90.00
_cell.angle_gamma   90.00
#
_symmetry.space_group_name_H-M   'P 1'
#
loop_
_entity.id
_entity.type
_entity.pdbx_description
1 polymer ?
#
loop_
_entity_poly.entity_id
_entity_poly.type
_entity_poly.pdbx_seq_one_letter_code
_entity_poly.pdbx_strand_id
1 'polypeptide(L)'
;METTVARKRLEEMRDELDRSISVLQGTHPGPAAGLGYPQDSADAGSSLSESDRTEAVLLAARSQRDGVLAALARLEANSYGQCVDCGHQIPAARLDARPDAARCVDCQAKHAKRHR
;
A
#
# COMPACT_ATOMS: atom_id res chain seq x y z
N MET A 1 -13.33 -5.97 13.62
CA MET A 1 -12.34 -7.05 13.40
C MET A 1 -11.53 -7.23 14.67
N GLU A 2 -11.31 -8.46 15.05
CA GLU A 2 -10.50 -8.76 16.22
C GLU A 2 -9.04 -8.34 15.97
N THR A 3 -8.40 -7.80 17.00
CA THR A 3 -7.06 -7.22 16.85
C THR A 3 -6.01 -8.24 16.42
N THR A 4 -6.10 -9.48 16.90
CA THR A 4 -5.16 -10.54 16.51
C THR A 4 -5.27 -10.86 15.01
N VAL A 5 -6.48 -10.94 14.50
CA VAL A 5 -6.74 -11.18 13.08
C VAL A 5 -6.27 -9.99 12.26
N ALA A 6 -6.57 -8.77 12.73
CA ALA A 6 -6.17 -7.55 12.04
C ALA A 6 -4.65 -7.46 11.94
N ARG A 7 -3.95 -7.74 13.04
CA ARG A 7 -2.48 -7.73 13.04
C ARG A 7 -1.91 -8.69 12.01
N LYS A 8 -2.42 -9.91 12.00
CA LYS A 8 -1.95 -10.92 11.05
C LYS A 8 -2.15 -10.49 9.61
N ARG A 9 -3.35 -9.99 9.30
CA ARG A 9 -3.66 -9.54 7.94
C ARG A 9 -2.79 -8.36 7.52
N LEU A 10 -2.58 -7.41 8.42
CA LEU A 10 -1.74 -6.24 8.14
C LEU A 10 -0.29 -6.63 7.94
N GLU A 11 0.22 -7.55 8.74
CA GLU A 11 1.60 -8.04 8.57
C GLU A 11 1.76 -8.76 7.23
N GLU A 12 0.78 -9.55 6.83
CA GLU A 12 0.79 -10.22 5.52
C GLU A 12 0.74 -9.19 4.39
N MET A 13 -0.08 -8.15 4.52
CA MET A 13 -0.14 -7.07 3.54
C MET A 13 1.21 -6.34 3.43
N ARG A 14 1.82 -6.04 4.57
CA ARG A 14 3.14 -5.40 4.60
C ARG A 14 4.17 -6.25 3.87
N ASP A 15 4.23 -7.54 4.18
CA ASP A 15 5.22 -8.43 3.58
C ASP A 15 5.02 -8.55 2.07
N GLU A 16 3.77 -8.62 1.63
CA GLU A 16 3.46 -8.68 0.21
C GLU A 16 3.84 -7.38 -0.50
N LEU A 17 3.56 -6.25 0.13
CA LEU A 17 3.94 -4.94 -0.42
C LEU A 17 5.47 -4.80 -0.48
N ASP A 18 6.18 -5.27 0.53
CA ASP A 18 7.64 -5.24 0.54
C ASP A 18 8.21 -6.05 -0.62
N ARG A 19 7.64 -7.23 -0.90
CA ARG A 19 8.06 -8.04 -2.03
C ARG A 19 7.78 -7.32 -3.36
N SER A 20 6.60 -6.74 -3.49
CA SER A 20 6.23 -6.00 -4.70
C SER A 20 7.15 -4.81 -4.95
N ILE A 21 7.45 -4.07 -3.88
CA ILE A 21 8.35 -2.91 -3.97
C ILE A 21 9.74 -3.36 -4.40
N SER A 22 10.25 -4.44 -3.82
CA SER A 22 11.56 -4.98 -4.20
C SER A 22 11.63 -5.36 -5.68
N VAL A 23 10.58 -6.01 -6.17
CA VAL A 23 10.50 -6.39 -7.58
C VAL A 23 10.48 -5.14 -8.47
N LEU A 24 9.66 -4.16 -8.12
CA LEU A 24 9.53 -2.93 -8.91
C LEU A 24 10.80 -2.11 -8.92
N GLN A 25 11.57 -2.17 -7.84
CA GLN A 25 12.85 -1.46 -7.75
C GLN A 25 14.00 -2.23 -8.42
N GLY A 26 13.75 -3.46 -8.85
CA GLY A 26 14.78 -4.29 -9.43
C GLY A 26 15.80 -4.81 -8.42
N THR A 27 15.47 -4.77 -7.13
CA THR A 27 16.38 -5.25 -6.08
C THR A 27 16.12 -6.69 -5.69
N HIS A 28 15.07 -7.28 -6.22
CA HIS A 28 14.71 -8.66 -5.91
C HIS A 28 15.71 -9.63 -6.58
N PRO A 29 16.29 -10.57 -5.82
CA PRO A 29 17.27 -11.50 -6.37
C PRO A 29 16.62 -12.66 -7.12
N GLY A 30 15.64 -12.37 -7.96
CA GLY A 30 14.95 -13.39 -8.73
C GLY A 30 15.66 -13.75 -10.01
N PRO A 31 15.21 -14.80 -10.69
CA PRO A 31 15.83 -15.24 -11.95
C PRO A 31 15.88 -14.16 -13.02
N ALA A 32 14.91 -13.24 -12.99
CA ALA A 32 14.84 -12.15 -13.96
C ALA A 32 15.90 -11.08 -13.72
N ALA A 33 16.51 -11.03 -12.54
CA ALA A 33 17.45 -10.00 -12.18
C ALA A 33 18.72 -10.05 -13.04
N GLY A 34 19.06 -11.21 -13.56
CA GLY A 34 20.23 -11.41 -14.41
C GLY A 34 19.94 -11.24 -15.88
N LEU A 35 18.72 -11.05 -16.25
CA LEU A 35 18.32 -10.93 -17.63
C LEU A 35 18.28 -9.46 -18.04
N GLY A 36 19.43 -8.84 -18.14
CA GLY A 36 19.50 -7.51 -18.70
C GLY A 36 19.18 -7.61 -20.18
N TYR A 37 17.97 -7.33 -20.54
CA TYR A 37 17.63 -7.31 -21.96
C TYR A 37 18.27 -6.10 -22.60
N PRO A 38 19.03 -6.31 -23.67
CA PRO A 38 19.47 -5.16 -24.43
C PRO A 38 18.26 -4.50 -25.00
N GLN A 39 18.00 -3.29 -24.59
CA GLN A 39 16.91 -2.52 -25.13
C GLN A 39 17.35 -1.95 -26.45
N ASP A 40 16.71 -2.36 -27.52
CA ASP A 40 17.02 -1.75 -28.78
C ASP A 40 16.36 -0.37 -28.85
N SER A 41 16.85 0.44 -29.77
CA SER A 41 16.42 1.83 -29.87
C SER A 41 14.96 1.98 -30.33
N ALA A 42 14.40 0.94 -30.90
CA ALA A 42 13.00 0.98 -31.36
C ALA A 42 12.04 1.03 -30.17
N ASP A 43 12.45 0.50 -29.03
CA ASP A 43 11.60 0.42 -27.84
C ASP A 43 11.82 1.56 -26.86
N ALA A 44 12.67 2.55 -27.20
CA ALA A 44 13.00 3.61 -26.25
C ALA A 44 11.79 4.38 -25.76
N GLY A 45 10.84 4.69 -26.65
CA GLY A 45 9.62 5.39 -26.26
C GLY A 45 8.71 4.54 -25.37
N SER A 46 8.59 3.25 -25.69
CA SER A 46 7.80 2.31 -24.87
C SER A 46 8.45 2.10 -23.52
N SER A 47 9.78 2.04 -23.47
CA SER A 47 10.53 1.90 -22.22
C SER A 47 10.31 3.07 -21.29
N LEU A 48 10.25 4.29 -21.80
CA LEU A 48 9.97 5.48 -20.98
C LEU A 48 8.54 5.43 -20.39
N SER A 49 7.55 5.02 -21.20
CA SER A 49 6.19 4.88 -20.71
C SER A 49 6.07 3.78 -19.65
N GLU A 50 6.79 2.69 -19.84
CA GLU A 50 6.82 1.59 -18.86
C GLU A 50 7.51 2.02 -17.57
N SER A 51 8.58 2.80 -17.67
CA SER A 51 9.25 3.35 -16.49
C SER A 51 8.33 4.28 -15.71
N ASP A 52 7.57 5.12 -16.40
CA ASP A 52 6.62 6.01 -15.77
C ASP A 52 5.52 5.23 -15.05
N ARG A 53 5.01 4.17 -15.66
CA ARG A 53 4.02 3.29 -15.04
C ARG A 53 4.59 2.58 -13.82
N THR A 54 5.79 2.07 -13.94
CA THR A 54 6.47 1.38 -12.85
C THR A 54 6.65 2.32 -11.68
N GLU A 55 7.06 3.56 -11.94
CA GLU A 55 7.23 4.55 -10.90
C GLU A 55 5.91 4.91 -10.23
N ALA A 56 4.83 5.05 -11.00
CA ALA A 56 3.50 5.32 -10.45
C ALA A 56 3.01 4.17 -9.57
N VAL A 57 3.20 2.93 -10.02
CA VAL A 57 2.84 1.75 -9.24
C VAL A 57 3.68 1.66 -7.97
N LEU A 58 4.96 1.97 -8.06
CA LEU A 58 5.87 1.97 -6.92
C LEU A 58 5.45 3.00 -5.88
N LEU A 59 5.09 4.21 -6.31
CA LEU A 59 4.61 5.24 -5.40
C LEU A 59 3.31 4.82 -4.71
N ALA A 60 2.40 4.20 -5.45
CA ALA A 60 1.15 3.70 -4.88
C ALA A 60 1.41 2.59 -3.87
N ALA A 61 2.33 1.68 -4.17
CA ALA A 61 2.68 0.59 -3.26
C ALA A 61 3.32 1.12 -1.98
N ARG A 62 4.20 2.10 -2.09
CA ARG A 62 4.83 2.73 -0.92
C ARG A 62 3.80 3.46 -0.06
N SER A 63 2.87 4.16 -0.69
CA SER A 63 1.80 4.85 0.02
C SER A 63 0.91 3.86 0.78
N GLN A 64 0.57 2.75 0.13
CA GLN A 64 -0.23 1.71 0.78
C GLN A 64 0.55 1.08 1.94
N ARG A 65 1.84 0.84 1.76
CA ARG A 65 2.70 0.32 2.81
C ARG A 65 2.73 1.25 4.03
N ASP A 66 2.84 2.55 3.79
CA ASP A 66 2.79 3.54 4.87
C ASP A 66 1.47 3.46 5.63
N GLY A 67 0.36 3.28 4.91
CA GLY A 67 -0.95 3.11 5.54
C GLY A 67 -1.04 1.85 6.39
N VAL A 68 -0.45 0.75 5.91
CA VAL A 68 -0.41 -0.51 6.66
C VAL A 68 0.44 -0.36 7.93
N LEU A 69 1.60 0.29 7.82
CA LEU A 69 2.46 0.53 8.99
C LEU A 69 1.76 1.43 10.01
N ALA A 70 1.04 2.44 9.54
CA ALA A 70 0.27 3.31 10.44
C ALA A 70 -0.83 2.52 11.15
N ALA A 71 -1.49 1.59 10.46
CA ALA A 71 -2.50 0.74 11.07
C ALA A 71 -1.90 -0.19 12.14
N LEU A 72 -0.73 -0.75 11.86
CA LEU A 72 -0.02 -1.56 12.85
C LEU A 72 0.36 -0.72 14.08
N ALA A 73 0.77 0.52 13.87
CA ALA A 73 1.07 1.43 14.98
C ALA A 73 -0.19 1.72 15.81
N ARG A 74 -1.35 1.85 15.18
CA ARG A 74 -2.61 2.04 15.90
C ARG A 74 -2.98 0.81 16.73
N LEU A 75 -2.66 -0.39 16.23
CA LEU A 75 -2.86 -1.61 17.03
C LEU A 75 -2.02 -1.56 18.30
N GLU A 76 -0.77 -1.15 18.19
CA GLU A 76 0.11 -1.00 19.36
C GLU A 76 -0.41 0.06 20.34
N ALA A 77 -1.02 1.11 19.82
CA ALA A 77 -1.56 2.20 20.64
C ALA A 77 -2.99 1.95 21.12
N ASN A 78 -3.57 0.77 20.82
CA ASN A 78 -4.95 0.42 21.16
C ASN A 78 -5.98 1.37 20.57
N SER A 79 -5.68 1.96 19.41
CA SER A 79 -6.60 2.85 18.70
C SER A 79 -7.03 2.32 17.33
N TYR A 80 -6.73 1.07 17.06
CA TYR A 80 -7.12 0.44 15.80
C TYR A 80 -8.63 0.39 15.68
N GLY A 81 -9.14 0.69 14.49
CA GLY A 81 -10.58 0.65 14.23
C GLY A 81 -11.31 1.94 14.55
N GLN A 82 -10.61 2.94 15.07
CA GLN A 82 -11.17 4.26 15.30
C GLN A 82 -10.76 5.19 14.18
N CYS A 83 -11.72 5.96 13.66
CA CYS A 83 -11.42 6.96 12.64
C CYS A 83 -10.46 8.00 13.19
N VAL A 84 -9.38 8.27 12.46
CA VAL A 84 -8.36 9.22 12.93
C VAL A 84 -8.85 10.66 12.93
N ASP A 85 -9.92 10.96 12.19
CA ASP A 85 -10.45 12.32 12.10
C ASP A 85 -11.60 12.57 13.08
N CYS A 86 -12.59 11.67 13.16
CA CYS A 86 -13.77 11.90 13.98
C CYS A 86 -13.82 11.07 15.26
N GLY A 87 -12.96 10.08 15.40
CA GLY A 87 -12.89 9.25 16.61
C GLY A 87 -13.96 8.17 16.73
N HIS A 88 -14.92 8.13 15.83
CA HIS A 88 -15.94 7.09 15.83
C HIS A 88 -15.36 5.78 15.29
N GLN A 89 -16.01 4.68 15.65
CA GLN A 89 -15.56 3.39 15.16
C GLN A 89 -15.79 3.24 13.66
N ILE A 90 -14.78 2.73 12.98
CA ILE A 90 -14.91 2.37 11.57
C ILE A 90 -15.76 1.08 11.52
N PRO A 91 -16.76 1.01 10.63
CA PRO A 91 -17.58 -0.20 10.54
C PRO A 91 -16.75 -1.46 10.28
N ALA A 92 -17.13 -2.57 10.91
CA ALA A 92 -16.42 -3.83 10.77
C ALA A 92 -16.32 -4.28 9.32
N ALA A 93 -17.38 -4.08 8.53
CA ALA A 93 -17.37 -4.46 7.11
C ALA A 93 -16.29 -3.71 6.34
N ARG A 94 -16.06 -2.44 6.67
CA ARG A 94 -15.02 -1.65 6.03
C ARG A 94 -13.62 -2.15 6.42
N LEU A 95 -13.43 -2.51 7.69
CA LEU A 95 -12.16 -3.06 8.16
C LEU A 95 -11.90 -4.45 7.56
N ASP A 96 -12.94 -5.25 7.36
CA ASP A 96 -12.81 -6.54 6.71
C ASP A 96 -12.34 -6.39 5.25
N ALA A 97 -12.87 -5.39 4.57
CA ALA A 97 -12.47 -5.11 3.19
C ALA A 97 -11.11 -4.43 3.12
N ARG A 98 -10.83 -3.54 4.05
CA ARG A 98 -9.58 -2.78 4.10
C ARG A 98 -9.06 -2.68 5.53
N PRO A 99 -8.24 -3.66 5.95
CA PRO A 99 -7.72 -3.65 7.33
C PRO A 99 -6.89 -2.40 7.65
N ASP A 100 -6.31 -1.76 6.64
CA ASP A 100 -5.51 -0.55 6.80
C ASP A 100 -6.34 0.75 6.81
N ALA A 101 -7.67 0.64 6.75
CA ALA A 101 -8.51 1.83 6.76
C ALA A 101 -8.27 2.68 8.01
N ALA A 102 -7.98 3.96 7.79
CA ALA A 102 -7.71 4.90 8.87
C ALA A 102 -8.93 5.77 9.20
N ARG A 103 -9.88 5.87 8.27
CA ARG A 103 -11.03 6.77 8.36
C ARG A 103 -12.31 6.07 8.02
N CYS A 104 -13.40 6.55 8.60
CA CYS A 104 -14.73 6.13 8.16
C CYS A 104 -14.98 6.66 6.74
N VAL A 105 -16.04 6.17 6.11
CA VAL A 105 -16.34 6.54 4.71
C VAL A 105 -16.50 8.06 4.57
N ASP A 106 -17.22 8.69 5.48
CA ASP A 106 -17.47 10.13 5.41
C ASP A 106 -16.19 10.94 5.56
N CYS A 107 -15.35 10.59 6.52
CA CYS A 107 -14.08 11.29 6.73
C CYS A 107 -13.11 11.03 5.59
N GLN A 108 -13.11 9.83 5.05
CA GLN A 108 -12.26 9.52 3.90
C GLN A 108 -12.66 10.36 2.68
N ALA A 109 -13.95 10.51 2.45
CA ALA A 109 -14.44 11.34 1.34
C ALA A 109 -14.02 12.79 1.51
N LYS A 110 -14.10 13.33 2.72
CA LYS A 110 -13.66 14.71 3.02
C LYS A 110 -12.16 14.85 2.84
N HIS A 111 -11.39 13.86 3.28
CA HIS A 111 -9.94 13.86 3.15
C HIS A 111 -9.53 13.85 1.68
N ALA A 112 -10.17 13.03 0.86
CA ALA A 112 -9.88 12.95 -0.56
C ALA A 112 -10.18 14.29 -1.26
N LYS A 113 -11.26 14.96 -0.88
CA LYS A 113 -11.58 16.29 -1.43
C LYS A 113 -10.52 17.33 -1.10
N ARG A 114 -10.02 17.32 0.13
CA ARG A 114 -9.02 18.31 0.56
C ARG A 114 -7.66 18.09 -0.10
N HIS A 115 -7.39 16.88 -0.58
CA HIS A 115 -6.09 16.52 -1.15
C HIS A 115 -6.14 16.27 -2.66
N ARG A 116 -7.14 16.79 -3.32
CA ARG A 116 -7.21 16.79 -4.78
C ARG A 116 -6.23 17.77 -5.40
#